data_5e8eadfb0801c299e20d638e85f090f6
#
_entry.id   5e8eadfb0801c299e20d638e85f090f6
#
_cell.length_a   1.000
_cell.length_b   1.000
_cell.length_c   1.000
_cell.angle_alpha   90.00
_cell.angle_beta   90.00
_cell.angle_gamma   90.00
#
_symmetry.space_group_name_H-M   'P 1'
#
loop_
_entity.id
_entity.type
_entity.pdbx_description
1 polymer ?
#
loop_
_entity_poly.entity_id
_entity_poly.type
_entity_poly.pdbx_seq_one_letter_code
_entity_poly.pdbx_strand_id
1 'polypeptide(L)'
;MDSHKVASELIELSGGTSNIKNVTHCSTRLRFIIKDKSAVEVEAIKKCEGVLGVVFTTDELQMVFGKNVIPVYTEASKIYEAA
;
A
#
# COMPACT_ATOMS: atom_id res chain seq x y z
N MET A 1 9.49 -4.34 12.47
CA MET A 1 9.10 -3.59 11.24
C MET A 1 8.72 -2.18 11.61
N ASP A 2 9.28 -1.20 10.92
CA ASP A 2 8.89 0.20 11.07
C ASP A 2 7.67 0.46 10.17
N SER A 3 6.49 0.45 10.76
CA SER A 3 5.23 0.57 10.01
C SER A 3 5.10 1.89 9.25
N HIS A 4 5.59 2.98 9.83
CA HIS A 4 5.55 4.28 9.16
C HIS A 4 6.45 4.30 7.91
N LYS A 5 7.66 3.79 8.04
CA LYS A 5 8.61 3.71 6.93
C LYS A 5 8.07 2.83 5.81
N VAL A 6 7.54 1.66 6.16
CA VAL A 6 6.96 0.74 5.17
C VAL A 6 5.78 1.39 4.47
N ALA A 7 4.86 2.00 5.22
CA ALA A 7 3.70 2.67 4.64
C ALA A 7 4.12 3.80 3.68
N SER A 8 5.10 4.59 4.08
CA SER A 8 5.64 5.68 3.26
C SER A 8 6.23 5.15 1.95
N GLU A 9 7.02 4.07 2.02
CA GLU A 9 7.60 3.45 0.82
C GLU A 9 6.52 2.89 -0.10
N LEU A 10 5.51 2.22 0.46
CA LEU A 10 4.42 1.66 -0.35
C LEU A 10 3.64 2.74 -1.08
N ILE A 11 3.36 3.86 -0.43
CA ILE A 11 2.67 4.98 -1.06
C ILE A 11 3.52 5.57 -2.17
N GLU A 12 4.81 5.79 -1.93
CA GLU A 12 5.72 6.31 -2.94
C GLU A 12 5.81 5.38 -4.15
N LEU A 13 5.97 4.08 -3.92
CA LEU A 13 6.06 3.09 -4.99
C LEU A 13 4.73 2.87 -5.72
N SER A 14 3.63 3.31 -5.13
CA SER A 14 2.31 3.30 -5.77
C SER A 14 2.07 4.53 -6.65
N GLY A 15 3.05 5.41 -6.77
CA GLY A 15 2.94 6.64 -7.55
C GLY A 15 2.66 7.88 -6.72
N GLY A 16 2.75 7.77 -5.40
CA GLY A 16 2.49 8.86 -4.47
C GLY A 16 1.02 8.97 -4.11
N THR A 17 0.71 9.84 -3.14
CA THR A 17 -0.66 10.03 -2.66
C THR A 17 -1.60 10.50 -3.77
N SER A 18 -1.09 11.28 -4.73
CA SER A 18 -1.90 11.76 -5.86
C SER A 18 -2.38 10.64 -6.79
N ASN A 19 -1.73 9.47 -6.75
CA ASN A 19 -2.12 8.32 -7.55
C ASN A 19 -3.06 7.36 -6.82
N ILE A 20 -3.40 7.66 -5.58
CA ILE A 20 -4.24 6.82 -4.73
C ILE A 20 -5.58 7.51 -4.50
N LYS A 21 -6.68 6.82 -4.80
CA LYS A 21 -8.03 7.33 -4.57
C LYS A 21 -8.56 6.97 -3.19
N ASN A 22 -8.11 5.84 -2.64
CA ASN A 22 -8.61 5.37 -1.36
C ASN A 22 -7.62 4.38 -0.75
N VAL A 23 -7.56 4.38 0.58
CA VAL A 23 -6.75 3.46 1.37
C VAL A 23 -7.69 2.69 2.29
N THR A 24 -7.73 1.38 2.12
CA THR A 24 -8.54 0.48 2.94
C THR A 24 -7.74 -0.76 3.30
N HIS A 25 -8.35 -1.69 4.00
CA HIS A 25 -7.75 -2.98 4.32
C HIS A 25 -8.84 -4.02 4.60
N CYS A 26 -8.42 -5.28 4.51
CA CYS A 26 -9.19 -6.38 5.09
C CYS A 26 -8.35 -7.00 6.22
N SER A 27 -8.68 -8.20 6.67
CA SER A 27 -8.00 -8.82 7.81
C SER A 27 -6.50 -9.08 7.58
N THR A 28 -6.09 -9.26 6.31
CA THR A 28 -4.70 -9.63 5.99
C THR A 28 -4.06 -8.79 4.89
N ARG A 29 -4.81 -7.90 4.23
CA ARG A 29 -4.29 -7.15 3.09
C ARG A 29 -4.55 -5.67 3.21
N LEU A 30 -3.51 -4.88 2.89
CA LEU A 30 -3.63 -3.44 2.67
C LEU A 30 -4.10 -3.23 1.23
N ARG A 31 -5.05 -2.33 1.02
CA ARG A 31 -5.66 -2.09 -0.30
C ARG A 31 -5.61 -0.63 -0.65
N PHE A 32 -5.04 -0.33 -1.82
CA PHE A 32 -5.06 1.01 -2.41
C PHE A 32 -5.87 0.98 -3.70
N ILE A 33 -6.82 1.90 -3.85
CA ILE A 33 -7.46 2.12 -5.14
C ILE A 33 -6.58 3.09 -5.93
N ILE A 34 -6.16 2.70 -7.13
CA ILE A 34 -5.13 3.36 -7.92
C ILE A 34 -5.75 4.08 -9.12
N LYS A 35 -5.26 5.30 -9.40
CA LYS A 35 -5.70 6.08 -10.57
C LYS A 35 -4.99 5.63 -11.83
N ASP A 36 -3.66 5.62 -11.82
CA ASP A 36 -2.82 5.24 -12.96
C ASP A 36 -2.00 4.02 -12.60
N LYS A 37 -2.41 2.88 -13.12
CA LYS A 37 -1.78 1.59 -12.85
C LYS A 37 -0.33 1.55 -13.31
N SER A 38 0.00 2.25 -14.38
CA SER A 38 1.35 2.24 -14.95
C SER A 38 2.38 2.94 -14.05
N ALA A 39 1.93 3.77 -13.12
CA ALA A 39 2.81 4.45 -12.17
C ALA A 39 3.18 3.59 -10.95
N VAL A 40 2.58 2.40 -10.82
CA VAL A 40 2.81 1.52 -9.67
C VAL A 40 4.01 0.59 -9.94
N GLU A 41 4.97 0.59 -9.01
CA GLU A 41 6.17 -0.22 -9.12
C GLU A 41 5.99 -1.54 -8.38
N VAL A 42 5.27 -2.48 -8.98
CA VAL A 42 4.85 -3.73 -8.34
C VAL A 42 6.05 -4.56 -7.86
N GLU A 43 7.10 -4.68 -8.69
CA GLU A 43 8.25 -5.51 -8.31
C GLU A 43 9.00 -4.93 -7.11
N ALA A 44 9.09 -3.61 -7.01
CA ALA A 44 9.69 -2.96 -5.86
C ALA A 44 8.82 -3.13 -4.60
N ILE A 45 7.50 -3.05 -4.75
CA ILE A 45 6.57 -3.27 -3.64
C ILE A 45 6.71 -4.67 -3.07
N LYS A 46 6.89 -5.68 -3.93
CA LYS A 46 7.08 -7.07 -3.49
C LYS A 46 8.30 -7.24 -2.59
N LYS A 47 9.27 -6.35 -2.71
CA LYS A 47 10.53 -6.41 -1.92
C LYS A 47 10.46 -5.61 -0.63
N CYS A 48 9.38 -4.87 -0.39
CA CYS A 48 9.23 -4.10 0.84
C CYS A 48 9.07 -5.01 2.04
N GLU A 49 9.60 -4.57 3.17
CA GLU A 49 9.54 -5.33 4.42
C GLU A 49 8.09 -5.59 4.81
N GLY A 50 7.79 -6.83 5.18
CA GLY A 50 6.46 -7.23 5.63
C GLY A 50 5.49 -7.63 4.52
N VAL A 51 5.79 -7.31 3.26
CA VAL A 51 4.94 -7.69 2.13
C VAL A 51 5.16 -9.16 1.79
N LEU A 52 4.12 -9.97 1.95
CA LEU A 52 4.15 -11.39 1.67
C LEU A 52 3.74 -11.72 0.23
N GLY A 53 3.03 -10.81 -0.41
CA GLY A 53 2.60 -10.97 -1.79
C GLY A 53 1.85 -9.75 -2.25
N VAL A 54 1.65 -9.63 -3.56
CA VAL A 54 0.95 -8.51 -4.19
C VAL A 54 -0.05 -9.06 -5.20
N VAL A 55 -1.29 -8.56 -5.14
CA VAL A 55 -2.33 -8.83 -6.13
C VAL A 55 -2.76 -7.49 -6.70
N PHE A 56 -2.76 -7.35 -8.02
CA PHE A 56 -3.20 -6.14 -8.68
C PHE A 56 -4.36 -6.48 -9.60
N THR A 57 -5.57 -6.08 -9.23
CA THR A 57 -6.76 -6.24 -10.05
C THR A 57 -6.88 -5.02 -10.99
N THR A 58 -8.09 -4.72 -11.50
CA THR A 58 -8.29 -3.64 -12.48
C THR A 58 -7.75 -2.31 -11.97
N ASP A 59 -8.12 -1.92 -10.75
CA ASP A 59 -7.70 -0.65 -10.14
C ASP A 59 -7.29 -0.79 -8.67
N GLU A 60 -7.34 -1.99 -8.11
CA GLU A 60 -7.03 -2.22 -6.70
C GLU A 60 -5.71 -2.94 -6.54
N LEU A 61 -4.79 -2.27 -5.85
CA LEU A 61 -3.51 -2.84 -5.45
C LEU A 61 -3.66 -3.42 -4.06
N GLN A 62 -3.46 -4.73 -3.93
CA GLN A 62 -3.57 -5.43 -2.66
C GLN A 62 -2.19 -5.94 -2.25
N MET A 63 -1.75 -5.57 -1.05
CA MET A 63 -0.48 -6.00 -0.49
C MET A 63 -0.75 -6.87 0.72
N VAL A 64 -0.33 -8.13 0.66
CA VAL A 64 -0.60 -9.11 1.71
C VAL A 64 0.40 -8.92 2.84
N PHE A 65 -0.11 -8.66 4.05
CA PHE A 65 0.71 -8.50 5.26
C PHE A 65 0.41 -9.54 6.33
N GLY A 66 -0.66 -10.31 6.15
CA GLY A 66 -1.13 -11.21 7.20
C GLY A 66 -1.59 -10.41 8.42
N LYS A 67 -1.28 -10.90 9.61
CA LYS A 67 -1.71 -10.26 10.86
C LYS A 67 -1.07 -8.89 11.12
N ASN A 68 -0.07 -8.50 10.34
CA ASN A 68 0.65 -7.23 10.52
C ASN A 68 0.01 -6.07 9.73
N VAL A 69 -1.15 -6.29 9.12
CA VAL A 69 -1.78 -5.30 8.24
C VAL A 69 -2.19 -4.01 8.98
N ILE A 70 -2.68 -4.11 10.21
CA ILE A 70 -3.27 -2.96 10.92
C ILE A 70 -2.26 -1.84 11.17
N PRO A 71 -1.06 -2.10 11.72
CA PRO A 71 -0.08 -1.00 11.92
C PRO A 71 0.29 -0.29 10.62
N VAL A 72 0.47 -1.04 9.54
CA VAL A 72 0.81 -0.44 8.25
C VAL A 72 -0.35 0.35 7.68
N TYR A 73 -1.57 -0.19 7.76
CA TYR A 73 -2.77 0.53 7.34
C TYR A 73 -2.93 1.84 8.11
N THR A 74 -2.75 1.82 9.43
CA THR A 74 -2.87 3.01 10.26
C THR A 74 -1.93 4.11 9.80
N GLU A 75 -0.66 3.77 9.55
CA GLU A 75 0.32 4.75 9.09
C GLU A 75 0.03 5.20 7.66
N ALA A 76 -0.36 4.29 6.78
CA ALA A 76 -0.71 4.65 5.40
C ALA A 76 -1.90 5.61 5.35
N SER A 77 -2.94 5.35 6.17
CA SER A 77 -4.09 6.25 6.29
C SER A 77 -3.69 7.64 6.74
N LYS A 78 -2.82 7.73 7.74
CA LYS A 78 -2.36 9.02 8.25
C LYS A 78 -1.64 9.83 7.17
N ILE A 79 -0.74 9.18 6.45
CA ILE A 79 0.01 9.83 5.37
C ILE A 79 -0.94 10.29 4.27
N TYR A 80 -1.85 9.43 3.87
CA TYR A 80 -2.81 9.72 2.81
C TYR A 80 -3.74 10.88 3.18
N GLU A 81 -4.25 10.88 4.40
CA GLU A 81 -5.18 11.92 4.86
C GLU A 81 -4.50 13.26 5.09
N ALA A 82 -3.20 13.27 5.37
CA ALA A 82 -2.44 14.49 5.58
C ALA A 82 -2.00 15.16 4.27
N ALA A 83 -2.15 14.47 3.16
CA ALA A 83 -1.68 14.97 1.86
C ALA A 83 -2.64 15.98 1.25
#